data_add8e00fd631ed2c49ee91ef36be0978
#
_entry.id   add8e00fd631ed2c49ee91ef36be0978
#
_cell.length_a   1.000
_cell.length_b   1.000
_cell.length_c   1.000
_cell.angle_alpha   90.00
_cell.angle_beta   90.00
_cell.angle_gamma   90.00
#
_symmetry.space_group_name_H-M   'P 1'
#
loop_
_entity.id
_entity.type
_entity.pdbx_description
1 polymer ?
#
loop_
_entity_poly.entity_id
_entity_poly.type
_entity_poly.pdbx_seq_one_letter_code
_entity_poly.pdbx_strand_id
1 'polypeptide(L)'
;MAQRFDNVKLEKGMYHEAGKSFTQVLEKLDPSEQYRGTALEGLDAYQRQLKRFDIRVKGAGSDLVDKFFSTSQSAVLFPEYIARAVKVGMEEANILPDITATETLIEGMDYRSITSVPEDEKQFKQVAEGAAIPQTTVRTRDNLVKLHKRGRMLVASYEAIRFQKLDLFSVTLRQIGAQIGRMHLEDAIHVILEGDGNGNKAKVSRTAAEDTLDYADLLKFWNEFEPYQLNTLLAGADMMPRLLGMSQMQDAAAGLDFHGTGKLITPLGAKVLRTSAVPKGAIIGLDRNYALEMVKSGDVMVEYDKIIDRQLERAAITTISGYAKIFEDASRVLTVNAGE
;
A
#
# COMPACT_ATOMS: atom_id res chain seq x y z
N MET A 1 -7.69 -14.36 -31.61
CA MET A 1 -8.03 -15.76 -31.29
C MET A 1 -7.26 -16.16 -30.05
N ALA A 2 -7.94 -16.78 -29.07
CA ALA A 2 -7.28 -17.32 -27.88
C ALA A 2 -6.31 -18.44 -28.31
N GLN A 3 -5.10 -18.43 -27.76
CA GLN A 3 -4.06 -19.43 -28.03
C GLN A 3 -4.00 -20.42 -26.86
N ARG A 4 -3.49 -21.62 -27.06
CA ARG A 4 -3.13 -22.51 -25.95
C ARG A 4 -1.81 -22.04 -25.36
N PHE A 5 -1.63 -22.24 -24.05
CA PHE A 5 -0.45 -21.76 -23.29
C PHE A 5 0.89 -22.23 -23.89
N ASP A 6 0.93 -23.40 -24.53
CA ASP A 6 2.11 -23.97 -25.18
C ASP A 6 2.48 -23.29 -26.52
N ASN A 7 1.54 -22.58 -27.13
CA ASN A 7 1.73 -21.90 -28.43
C ASN A 7 2.00 -20.39 -28.29
N VAL A 8 1.88 -19.83 -27.07
CA VAL A 8 2.13 -18.42 -26.83
C VAL A 8 3.61 -18.11 -27.03
N LYS A 9 3.92 -17.20 -27.96
CA LYS A 9 5.28 -16.70 -28.17
C LYS A 9 5.58 -15.59 -27.19
N LEU A 10 6.53 -15.82 -26.28
CA LEU A 10 6.92 -14.85 -25.27
C LEU A 10 7.96 -13.87 -25.83
N GLU A 11 7.66 -12.57 -25.74
CA GLU A 11 8.52 -11.49 -26.22
C GLU A 11 8.66 -10.38 -25.16
N LYS A 12 9.85 -9.75 -25.09
CA LYS A 12 10.11 -8.64 -24.15
C LYS A 12 9.16 -7.46 -24.36
N GLY A 13 8.68 -7.24 -25.60
CA GLY A 13 7.73 -6.19 -25.94
C GLY A 13 6.42 -6.25 -25.17
N MET A 14 6.03 -7.41 -24.63
CA MET A 14 4.81 -7.58 -23.84
C MET A 14 4.82 -6.79 -22.54
N TYR A 15 5.98 -6.38 -22.02
CA TYR A 15 6.11 -5.51 -20.85
C TYR A 15 5.81 -4.03 -21.15
N HIS A 16 5.75 -3.65 -22.41
CA HIS A 16 5.60 -2.26 -22.85
C HIS A 16 4.21 -1.97 -23.44
N GLU A 17 3.24 -2.90 -23.31
CA GLU A 17 1.86 -2.59 -23.69
C GLU A 17 1.27 -1.55 -22.72
N ALA A 18 0.82 -0.42 -23.28
CA ALA A 18 0.27 0.67 -22.50
C ALA A 18 -0.92 0.23 -21.62
N GLY A 19 -0.88 0.60 -20.35
CA GLY A 19 -1.97 0.37 -19.39
C GLY A 19 -2.17 -1.10 -18.98
N LYS A 20 -1.24 -2.02 -19.30
CA LYS A 20 -1.38 -3.44 -18.94
C LYS A 20 -0.12 -4.01 -18.30
N SER A 21 -0.34 -4.87 -17.30
CA SER A 21 0.73 -5.71 -16.77
C SER A 21 1.05 -6.87 -17.73
N PHE A 22 2.26 -7.43 -17.62
CA PHE A 22 2.66 -8.59 -18.39
C PHE A 22 1.68 -9.76 -18.27
N THR A 23 1.18 -10.02 -17.07
CA THR A 23 0.17 -11.06 -16.83
C THR A 23 -1.14 -10.76 -17.56
N GLN A 24 -1.60 -9.51 -17.59
CA GLN A 24 -2.83 -9.13 -18.32
C GLN A 24 -2.66 -9.31 -19.83
N VAL A 25 -1.48 -9.04 -20.36
CA VAL A 25 -1.16 -9.31 -21.78
C VAL A 25 -1.20 -10.81 -22.05
N LEU A 26 -0.62 -11.63 -21.17
CA LEU A 26 -0.68 -13.08 -21.29
C LEU A 26 -2.11 -13.62 -21.17
N GLU A 27 -2.91 -13.14 -20.21
CA GLU A 27 -4.32 -13.54 -20.05
C GLU A 27 -5.17 -13.21 -21.27
N LYS A 28 -4.87 -12.11 -21.97
CA LYS A 28 -5.54 -11.78 -23.24
C LYS A 28 -5.22 -12.77 -24.36
N LEU A 29 -4.00 -13.31 -24.38
CA LEU A 29 -3.57 -14.30 -25.37
C LEU A 29 -4.01 -15.71 -25.01
N ASP A 30 -3.95 -16.05 -23.72
CA ASP A 30 -4.22 -17.35 -23.12
C ASP A 30 -5.19 -17.19 -21.93
N PRO A 31 -6.51 -17.02 -22.17
CA PRO A 31 -7.48 -16.76 -21.12
C PRO A 31 -7.65 -17.93 -20.16
N SER A 32 -7.68 -17.64 -18.86
CA SER A 32 -7.84 -18.64 -17.79
C SER A 32 -9.17 -19.39 -17.84
N GLU A 33 -10.22 -18.76 -18.39
CA GLU A 33 -11.56 -19.37 -18.50
C GLU A 33 -11.58 -20.65 -19.36
N GLN A 34 -10.71 -20.78 -20.35
CA GLN A 34 -10.64 -21.97 -21.20
C GLN A 34 -10.10 -23.23 -20.51
N TYR A 35 -9.59 -23.08 -19.28
CA TYR A 35 -9.00 -24.18 -18.49
C TYR A 35 -9.90 -24.69 -17.37
N ARG A 36 -11.14 -24.23 -17.28
CA ARG A 36 -12.12 -24.74 -16.29
C ARG A 36 -12.34 -26.24 -16.46
N GLY A 37 -12.33 -26.98 -15.37
CA GLY A 37 -12.43 -28.45 -15.38
C GLY A 37 -11.19 -29.18 -15.85
N THR A 38 -10.05 -28.51 -16.05
CA THR A 38 -8.77 -29.12 -16.41
C THR A 38 -7.76 -29.12 -15.28
N ALA A 39 -6.66 -29.86 -15.41
CA ALA A 39 -5.54 -29.83 -14.46
C ALA A 39 -4.79 -28.47 -14.39
N LEU A 40 -5.19 -27.50 -15.21
CA LEU A 40 -4.64 -26.15 -15.24
C LEU A 40 -5.60 -25.10 -14.65
N GLU A 41 -6.76 -25.54 -14.16
CA GLU A 41 -7.72 -24.66 -13.47
C GLU A 41 -7.06 -24.05 -12.23
N GLY A 42 -7.33 -22.77 -11.98
CA GLY A 42 -6.75 -22.01 -10.87
C GLY A 42 -5.34 -21.46 -11.14
N LEU A 43 -4.70 -21.83 -12.25
CA LEU A 43 -3.43 -21.23 -12.66
C LEU A 43 -3.70 -20.02 -13.58
N ASP A 44 -3.04 -18.89 -13.29
CA ASP A 44 -3.03 -17.76 -14.22
C ASP A 44 -2.11 -18.02 -15.43
N ALA A 45 -2.20 -17.15 -16.44
CA ALA A 45 -1.44 -17.32 -17.67
C ALA A 45 0.09 -17.38 -17.45
N TYR A 46 0.61 -16.59 -16.50
CA TYR A 46 2.01 -16.64 -16.11
C TYR A 46 2.39 -17.98 -15.47
N GLN A 47 1.58 -18.49 -14.55
CA GLN A 47 1.82 -19.79 -13.90
C GLN A 47 1.78 -20.95 -14.91
N ARG A 48 0.89 -20.86 -15.91
CA ARG A 48 0.87 -21.84 -17.01
C ARG A 48 2.16 -21.81 -17.84
N GLN A 49 2.73 -20.62 -18.08
CA GLN A 49 4.04 -20.51 -18.75
C GLN A 49 5.18 -21.08 -17.89
N LEU A 50 5.18 -20.86 -16.57
CA LEU A 50 6.14 -21.53 -15.69
C LEU A 50 6.04 -23.06 -15.80
N LYS A 51 4.82 -23.60 -15.83
CA LYS A 51 4.57 -25.03 -16.00
C LYS A 51 5.04 -25.55 -17.37
N ARG A 52 4.84 -24.76 -18.45
CA ARG A 52 5.34 -25.07 -19.80
C ARG A 52 6.85 -25.27 -19.83
N PHE A 53 7.59 -24.41 -19.13
CA PHE A 53 9.06 -24.49 -19.08
C PHE A 53 9.56 -25.33 -17.89
N ASP A 54 8.66 -26.04 -17.18
CA ASP A 54 8.98 -26.85 -16.01
C ASP A 54 9.76 -26.06 -14.94
N ILE A 55 9.39 -24.80 -14.69
CA ILE A 55 10.05 -23.93 -13.70
C ILE A 55 9.26 -23.98 -12.39
N ARG A 56 9.89 -24.48 -11.32
CA ARG A 56 9.34 -24.56 -9.98
C ARG A 56 9.89 -23.44 -9.10
N VAL A 57 9.04 -22.45 -8.77
CA VAL A 57 9.47 -21.25 -8.06
C VAL A 57 9.36 -21.34 -6.54
N LYS A 58 8.68 -22.36 -5.99
CA LYS A 58 8.39 -22.48 -4.54
C LYS A 58 8.73 -23.85 -3.99
N GLY A 59 9.06 -23.88 -2.68
CA GLY A 59 9.24 -25.09 -1.88
C GLY A 59 10.62 -25.76 -2.03
N ALA A 60 10.80 -26.88 -1.33
CA ALA A 60 12.08 -27.61 -1.28
C ALA A 60 12.56 -28.07 -2.66
N GLY A 61 11.63 -28.32 -3.60
CA GLY A 61 11.90 -28.70 -4.99
C GLY A 61 12.03 -27.51 -5.94
N SER A 62 12.20 -26.29 -5.43
CA SER A 62 12.38 -25.11 -6.29
C SER A 62 13.65 -25.22 -7.15
N ASP A 63 13.55 -24.74 -8.40
CA ASP A 63 14.66 -24.74 -9.33
C ASP A 63 15.67 -23.63 -9.00
N LEU A 64 16.82 -23.68 -9.68
CA LEU A 64 17.79 -22.59 -9.68
C LEU A 64 17.30 -21.43 -10.56
N VAL A 65 17.73 -20.22 -10.27
CA VAL A 65 17.42 -19.03 -11.10
C VAL A 65 17.86 -19.21 -12.54
N ASP A 66 18.96 -19.93 -12.77
CA ASP A 66 19.49 -20.22 -14.12
C ASP A 66 18.46 -20.94 -15.02
N LYS A 67 17.50 -21.65 -14.47
CA LYS A 67 16.42 -22.32 -15.21
C LYS A 67 15.61 -21.34 -16.09
N PHE A 68 15.42 -20.11 -15.63
CA PHE A 68 14.77 -19.07 -16.45
C PHE A 68 15.56 -18.73 -17.71
N PHE A 69 16.86 -18.88 -17.69
CA PHE A 69 17.74 -18.51 -18.79
C PHE A 69 18.09 -19.68 -19.73
N SER A 70 17.46 -20.83 -19.56
CA SER A 70 17.64 -22.01 -20.41
C SER A 70 17.21 -21.77 -21.86
N THR A 71 16.21 -20.90 -22.08
CA THR A 71 15.76 -20.48 -23.40
C THR A 71 15.51 -18.98 -23.45
N SER A 72 15.51 -18.38 -24.63
CA SER A 72 15.17 -16.95 -24.82
C SER A 72 13.73 -16.64 -24.41
N GLN A 73 12.80 -17.58 -24.57
CA GLN A 73 11.41 -17.40 -24.18
C GLN A 73 11.22 -17.51 -22.66
N SER A 74 11.84 -18.50 -22.00
CA SER A 74 11.74 -18.62 -20.55
C SER A 74 12.38 -17.42 -19.82
N ALA A 75 13.41 -16.82 -20.39
CA ALA A 75 14.05 -15.62 -19.83
C ALA A 75 13.12 -14.41 -19.76
N VAL A 76 12.11 -14.34 -20.64
CA VAL A 76 11.08 -13.28 -20.60
C VAL A 76 10.23 -13.35 -19.33
N LEU A 77 10.11 -14.50 -18.70
CA LEU A 77 9.32 -14.68 -17.46
C LEU A 77 10.01 -14.17 -16.19
N PHE A 78 11.33 -13.96 -16.24
CA PHE A 78 12.10 -13.62 -15.04
C PHE A 78 11.75 -12.25 -14.43
N PRO A 79 11.57 -11.15 -15.19
CA PRO A 79 11.13 -9.87 -14.61
C PRO A 79 9.78 -9.96 -13.91
N GLU A 80 8.83 -10.72 -14.45
CA GLU A 80 7.52 -10.95 -13.82
C GLU A 80 7.64 -11.76 -12.52
N TYR A 81 8.54 -12.74 -12.45
CA TYR A 81 8.85 -13.44 -11.20
C TYR A 81 9.34 -12.46 -10.12
N ILE A 82 10.25 -11.54 -10.48
CA ILE A 82 10.73 -10.50 -9.57
C ILE A 82 9.57 -9.60 -9.13
N ALA A 83 8.78 -9.07 -10.07
CA ALA A 83 7.67 -8.18 -9.79
C ALA A 83 6.66 -8.81 -8.81
N ARG A 84 6.30 -10.07 -9.02
CA ARG A 84 5.38 -10.81 -8.14
C ARG A 84 5.94 -11.04 -6.74
N ALA A 85 7.20 -11.43 -6.63
CA ALA A 85 7.84 -11.63 -5.33
C ALA A 85 7.94 -10.32 -4.53
N VAL A 86 8.27 -9.21 -5.20
CA VAL A 86 8.30 -7.88 -4.59
C VAL A 86 6.90 -7.45 -4.17
N LYS A 87 5.89 -7.66 -5.01
CA LYS A 87 4.49 -7.32 -4.69
C LYS A 87 4.00 -8.06 -3.45
N VAL A 88 4.27 -9.36 -3.34
CA VAL A 88 3.97 -10.12 -2.13
C VAL A 88 4.63 -9.49 -0.89
N GLY A 89 5.91 -9.09 -0.98
CA GLY A 89 6.59 -8.43 0.13
C GLY A 89 6.01 -7.06 0.48
N MET A 90 5.56 -6.30 -0.51
CA MET A 90 4.84 -5.04 -0.27
C MET A 90 3.52 -5.29 0.46
N GLU A 91 2.76 -6.31 0.06
CA GLU A 91 1.46 -6.67 0.63
C GLU A 91 1.58 -7.20 2.07
N GLU A 92 2.59 -8.03 2.37
CA GLU A 92 2.82 -8.59 3.71
C GLU A 92 3.08 -7.50 4.78
N ALA A 93 3.69 -6.38 4.40
CA ALA A 93 3.99 -5.26 5.29
C ALA A 93 3.00 -4.08 5.16
N ASN A 94 1.92 -4.26 4.42
CA ASN A 94 1.07 -3.15 3.98
C ASN A 94 -0.03 -2.84 4.99
N ILE A 95 0.10 -1.70 5.66
CA ILE A 95 -0.99 -1.12 6.48
C ILE A 95 -1.71 0.03 5.78
N LEU A 96 -1.36 0.35 4.53
CA LEU A 96 -2.01 1.42 3.76
C LEU A 96 -3.52 1.22 3.59
N PRO A 97 -4.05 0.00 3.35
CA PRO A 97 -5.48 -0.23 3.28
C PRO A 97 -6.24 0.09 4.58
N ASP A 98 -5.53 0.15 5.71
CA ASP A 98 -6.11 0.53 7.00
C ASP A 98 -6.14 2.05 7.23
N ILE A 99 -5.48 2.84 6.38
CA ILE A 99 -5.36 4.30 6.50
C ILE A 99 -5.85 5.06 5.27
N THR A 100 -6.05 4.39 4.15
CA THR A 100 -6.55 4.99 2.91
C THR A 100 -8.03 4.66 2.71
N ALA A 101 -8.80 5.65 2.29
CA ALA A 101 -10.21 5.50 1.94
C ALA A 101 -10.38 4.91 0.54
N THR A 102 -9.56 5.36 -0.39
CA THR A 102 -9.62 4.97 -1.79
C THR A 102 -8.23 4.80 -2.39
N GLU A 103 -8.16 3.98 -3.43
CA GLU A 103 -7.00 3.84 -4.29
C GLU A 103 -7.41 4.18 -5.73
N THR A 104 -6.77 5.20 -6.30
CA THR A 104 -7.00 5.67 -7.67
C THR A 104 -5.84 5.29 -8.56
N LEU A 105 -6.10 4.52 -9.62
CA LEU A 105 -5.10 4.21 -10.64
C LEU A 105 -5.19 5.24 -11.77
N ILE A 106 -4.08 5.85 -12.12
CA ILE A 106 -4.00 6.86 -13.18
C ILE A 106 -3.00 6.45 -14.27
N GLU A 107 -3.23 6.97 -15.46
CA GLU A 107 -2.29 6.92 -16.57
C GLU A 107 -1.54 8.27 -16.63
N GLY A 108 -0.25 8.27 -16.29
CA GLY A 108 0.56 9.49 -16.28
C GLY A 108 0.93 9.97 -14.88
N MET A 109 1.26 11.26 -14.76
CA MET A 109 1.80 11.86 -13.54
C MET A 109 0.94 13.01 -13.00
N ASP A 110 -0.05 13.47 -13.75
CA ASP A 110 -0.86 14.64 -13.41
C ASP A 110 -2.23 14.19 -12.88
N TYR A 111 -2.44 14.37 -11.59
CA TYR A 111 -3.70 14.07 -10.93
C TYR A 111 -4.07 15.17 -9.93
N ARG A 112 -5.34 15.53 -9.91
CA ARG A 112 -5.91 16.43 -8.90
C ARG A 112 -7.03 15.71 -8.16
N SER A 113 -6.94 15.67 -6.86
CA SER A 113 -8.01 15.15 -6.02
C SER A 113 -9.20 16.12 -6.01
N ILE A 114 -10.32 15.66 -5.49
CA ILE A 114 -11.54 16.44 -5.36
C ILE A 114 -11.79 16.85 -3.90
N THR A 115 -12.55 17.91 -3.73
CA THR A 115 -13.08 18.31 -2.42
C THR A 115 -14.55 18.65 -2.55
N SER A 116 -15.31 18.41 -1.51
CA SER A 116 -16.72 18.83 -1.44
C SER A 116 -16.87 19.94 -0.41
N VAL A 117 -17.52 21.01 -0.82
CA VAL A 117 -17.84 22.15 0.05
C VAL A 117 -19.34 22.26 0.11
N PRO A 118 -19.98 22.06 1.28
CA PRO A 118 -21.40 22.34 1.45
C PRO A 118 -21.61 23.86 1.38
N GLU A 119 -22.63 24.31 0.65
CA GLU A 119 -22.94 25.73 0.47
C GLU A 119 -23.46 26.39 1.75
N ASP A 120 -24.17 25.62 2.58
CA ASP A 120 -24.64 26.07 3.89
C ASP A 120 -23.90 25.30 4.99
N GLU A 121 -23.37 26.03 5.97
CA GLU A 121 -22.63 25.50 7.10
C GLU A 121 -23.34 24.31 7.74
N LYS A 122 -22.84 23.11 7.44
CA LYS A 122 -22.98 21.85 8.20
C LYS A 122 -24.38 21.43 8.69
N GLN A 123 -25.48 22.10 8.31
CA GLN A 123 -26.82 21.74 8.75
C GLN A 123 -27.69 21.30 7.58
N PHE A 124 -28.08 20.03 7.60
CA PHE A 124 -29.20 19.57 6.78
C PHE A 124 -30.50 20.23 7.30
N LYS A 125 -30.93 21.30 6.65
CA LYS A 125 -32.20 21.96 6.98
C LYS A 125 -33.37 21.12 6.45
N GLN A 126 -34.46 21.09 7.21
CA GLN A 126 -35.70 20.52 6.72
C GLN A 126 -36.18 21.35 5.51
N VAL A 127 -36.37 20.68 4.38
CA VAL A 127 -36.78 21.33 3.14
C VAL A 127 -38.31 21.28 3.04
N ALA A 128 -38.98 22.44 2.93
CA ALA A 128 -40.40 22.53 2.72
C ALA A 128 -40.77 22.09 1.29
N GLU A 129 -42.01 21.69 1.09
CA GLU A 129 -42.51 21.31 -0.24
C GLU A 129 -42.35 22.46 -1.24
N GLY A 130 -41.68 22.17 -2.40
CA GLY A 130 -41.36 23.18 -3.41
C GLY A 130 -40.16 24.09 -3.11
N ALA A 131 -39.48 23.94 -1.97
CA ALA A 131 -38.25 24.70 -1.67
C ALA A 131 -37.02 24.08 -2.31
N ALA A 132 -36.01 24.90 -2.60
CA ALA A 132 -34.74 24.44 -3.13
C ALA A 132 -33.99 23.57 -2.10
N ILE A 133 -33.50 22.42 -2.53
CA ILE A 133 -32.64 21.54 -1.70
C ILE A 133 -31.27 22.17 -1.60
N PRO A 134 -30.65 22.23 -0.39
CA PRO A 134 -29.28 22.71 -0.20
C PRO A 134 -28.30 21.95 -1.08
N GLN A 135 -27.37 22.67 -1.71
CA GLN A 135 -26.41 22.07 -2.64
C GLN A 135 -25.06 21.84 -1.95
N THR A 136 -24.40 20.78 -2.36
CA THR A 136 -22.98 20.54 -2.02
C THR A 136 -22.19 20.61 -3.32
N THR A 137 -21.26 21.56 -3.41
CA THR A 137 -20.43 21.71 -4.60
C THR A 137 -19.20 20.84 -4.51
N VAL A 138 -18.99 19.97 -5.49
CA VAL A 138 -17.76 19.20 -5.64
C VAL A 138 -16.83 19.99 -6.59
N ARG A 139 -15.60 20.21 -6.12
CA ARG A 139 -14.57 20.95 -6.89
C ARG A 139 -13.29 20.15 -6.94
N THR A 140 -12.55 20.32 -8.04
CA THR A 140 -11.18 19.81 -8.14
C THR A 140 -10.25 20.71 -7.28
N ARG A 141 -9.29 20.12 -6.60
CA ARG A 141 -8.28 20.87 -5.83
C ARG A 141 -7.36 21.65 -6.76
N ASP A 142 -6.82 22.76 -6.25
CA ASP A 142 -5.97 23.66 -7.04
C ASP A 142 -4.60 23.04 -7.34
N ASN A 143 -4.04 22.29 -6.40
CA ASN A 143 -2.72 21.70 -6.54
C ASN A 143 -2.78 20.24 -6.99
N LEU A 144 -1.79 19.85 -7.80
CA LEU A 144 -1.58 18.46 -8.21
C LEU A 144 -1.10 17.62 -7.03
N VAL A 145 -1.56 16.37 -6.98
CA VAL A 145 -1.02 15.36 -6.06
C VAL A 145 0.42 15.08 -6.47
N LYS A 146 1.36 15.23 -5.54
CA LYS A 146 2.77 14.90 -5.77
C LYS A 146 2.96 13.41 -5.84
N LEU A 147 3.34 12.91 -7.01
CA LEU A 147 3.69 11.52 -7.22
C LEU A 147 5.19 11.32 -7.02
N HIS A 148 5.55 10.35 -6.18
CA HIS A 148 6.93 9.99 -5.90
C HIS A 148 7.28 8.67 -6.57
N LYS A 149 8.34 8.67 -7.39
CA LYS A 149 8.94 7.42 -7.89
C LYS A 149 9.83 6.85 -6.80
N ARG A 150 9.49 5.67 -6.32
CA ARG A 150 10.27 4.89 -5.34
C ARG A 150 10.78 3.61 -5.99
N GLY A 151 11.97 3.18 -5.63
CA GLY A 151 12.49 1.95 -6.19
C GLY A 151 13.85 1.54 -5.64
N ARG A 152 14.26 0.35 -6.05
CA ARG A 152 15.59 -0.20 -5.76
C ARG A 152 16.19 -0.87 -6.98
N MET A 153 17.51 -0.77 -7.08
CA MET A 153 18.30 -1.53 -8.02
C MET A 153 18.83 -2.79 -7.31
N LEU A 154 18.42 -3.95 -7.79
CA LEU A 154 19.05 -5.23 -7.46
C LEU A 154 20.23 -5.41 -8.41
N VAL A 155 21.42 -5.64 -7.87
CA VAL A 155 22.64 -5.92 -8.64
C VAL A 155 23.29 -7.14 -8.04
N ALA A 156 23.61 -8.14 -8.87
CA ALA A 156 24.34 -9.32 -8.43
C ALA A 156 25.21 -9.90 -9.56
N SER A 157 26.25 -10.63 -9.19
CA SER A 157 27.05 -11.36 -10.17
C SER A 157 26.28 -12.53 -10.79
N TYR A 158 26.71 -12.98 -11.96
CA TYR A 158 26.11 -14.14 -12.62
C TYR A 158 26.11 -15.38 -11.70
N GLU A 159 27.22 -15.59 -10.97
CA GLU A 159 27.34 -16.72 -10.07
C GLU A 159 26.40 -16.59 -8.87
N ALA A 160 26.29 -15.39 -8.29
CA ALA A 160 25.48 -15.16 -7.11
C ALA A 160 23.97 -15.35 -7.40
N ILE A 161 23.49 -14.99 -8.60
CA ILE A 161 22.09 -15.16 -8.95
C ILE A 161 21.80 -16.57 -9.47
N ARG A 162 22.55 -17.04 -10.45
CA ARG A 162 22.21 -18.23 -11.22
C ARG A 162 22.16 -19.51 -10.40
N PHE A 163 23.03 -19.64 -9.43
CA PHE A 163 23.12 -20.82 -8.56
C PHE A 163 22.24 -20.75 -7.31
N GLN A 164 21.46 -19.67 -7.13
CA GLN A 164 20.50 -19.57 -6.03
C GLN A 164 19.20 -20.31 -6.38
N LYS A 165 18.62 -20.96 -5.37
CA LYS A 165 17.27 -21.50 -5.48
C LYS A 165 16.25 -20.35 -5.54
N LEU A 166 15.27 -20.47 -6.43
CA LEU A 166 14.21 -19.48 -6.63
C LEU A 166 13.45 -19.18 -5.33
N ASP A 167 13.17 -20.22 -4.53
CA ASP A 167 12.46 -20.04 -3.26
C ASP A 167 13.24 -19.11 -2.29
N LEU A 168 14.55 -19.34 -2.12
CA LEU A 168 15.43 -18.51 -1.30
C LEU A 168 15.57 -17.09 -1.88
N PHE A 169 15.73 -16.98 -3.20
CA PHE A 169 15.84 -15.70 -3.87
C PHE A 169 14.56 -14.86 -3.70
N SER A 170 13.38 -15.50 -3.68
CA SER A 170 12.10 -14.83 -3.41
C SER A 170 12.05 -14.14 -2.05
N VAL A 171 12.75 -14.67 -1.02
CA VAL A 171 12.83 -14.05 0.31
C VAL A 171 13.51 -12.67 0.24
N THR A 172 14.63 -12.59 -0.50
CA THR A 172 15.32 -11.31 -0.72
C THR A 172 14.45 -10.31 -1.46
N LEU A 173 13.73 -10.77 -2.50
CA LEU A 173 12.82 -9.93 -3.27
C LEU A 173 11.65 -9.43 -2.42
N ARG A 174 11.07 -10.28 -1.56
CA ARG A 174 10.02 -9.88 -0.60
C ARG A 174 10.54 -8.84 0.40
N GLN A 175 11.78 -8.97 0.88
CA GLN A 175 12.39 -7.96 1.74
C GLN A 175 12.49 -6.59 1.04
N ILE A 176 12.87 -6.57 -0.25
CA ILE A 176 12.86 -5.34 -1.06
C ILE A 176 11.46 -4.78 -1.16
N GLY A 177 10.46 -5.62 -1.41
CA GLY A 177 9.05 -5.23 -1.46
C GLY A 177 8.57 -4.60 -0.14
N ALA A 178 8.85 -5.26 0.98
CA ALA A 178 8.51 -4.75 2.31
C ALA A 178 9.17 -3.38 2.60
N GLN A 179 10.37 -3.14 2.07
CA GLN A 179 11.03 -1.84 2.21
C GLN A 179 10.37 -0.76 1.35
N ILE A 180 9.96 -1.09 0.13
CA ILE A 180 9.19 -0.17 -0.73
C ILE A 180 7.85 0.16 -0.07
N GLY A 181 7.15 -0.83 0.49
CA GLY A 181 5.90 -0.64 1.23
C GLY A 181 6.07 0.31 2.43
N ARG A 182 7.16 0.20 3.18
CA ARG A 182 7.47 1.15 4.27
C ARG A 182 7.70 2.57 3.78
N MET A 183 8.40 2.76 2.65
CA MET A 183 8.59 4.10 2.06
C MET A 183 7.27 4.71 1.60
N HIS A 184 6.35 3.91 1.04
CA HIS A 184 4.99 4.38 0.71
C HIS A 184 4.23 4.82 1.96
N LEU A 185 4.36 4.07 3.06
CA LEU A 185 3.74 4.45 4.32
C LEU A 185 4.32 5.74 4.90
N GLU A 186 5.64 5.94 4.81
CA GLU A 186 6.30 7.18 5.22
C GLU A 186 5.78 8.38 4.41
N ASP A 187 5.61 8.23 3.08
CA ASP A 187 5.03 9.26 2.22
C ASP A 187 3.57 9.56 2.61
N ALA A 188 2.77 8.53 2.91
CA ALA A 188 1.39 8.69 3.37
C ALA A 188 1.30 9.45 4.70
N ILE A 189 2.11 9.07 5.67
CA ILE A 189 2.16 9.73 6.98
C ILE A 189 2.67 11.16 6.85
N HIS A 190 3.65 11.42 6.00
CA HIS A 190 4.11 12.78 5.73
C HIS A 190 2.97 13.65 5.20
N VAL A 191 2.16 13.16 4.27
CA VAL A 191 0.98 13.89 3.76
C VAL A 191 -0.08 14.10 4.84
N ILE A 192 -0.31 13.13 5.72
CA ILE A 192 -1.22 13.32 6.86
C ILE A 192 -0.74 14.47 7.75
N LEU A 193 0.56 14.50 8.09
CA LEU A 193 1.15 15.49 9.01
C LEU A 193 1.26 16.88 8.38
N GLU A 194 1.89 16.98 7.22
CA GLU A 194 2.29 18.24 6.59
C GLU A 194 1.30 18.73 5.53
N GLY A 195 0.33 17.89 5.17
CA GLY A 195 -0.63 18.18 4.11
C GLY A 195 -0.12 17.81 2.71
N ASP A 196 -1.00 17.90 1.75
CA ASP A 196 -0.75 17.57 0.34
C ASP A 196 -0.42 18.81 -0.54
N GLY A 197 -0.16 19.93 0.10
CA GLY A 197 0.12 21.21 -0.58
C GLY A 197 -1.10 22.14 -0.74
N ASN A 198 -2.29 21.71 -0.29
CA ASN A 198 -3.53 22.51 -0.32
C ASN A 198 -3.83 23.22 1.02
N GLY A 199 -2.81 23.45 1.86
CA GLY A 199 -2.95 24.14 3.15
C GLY A 199 -3.64 23.32 4.24
N ASN A 200 -3.71 22.02 4.10
CA ASN A 200 -4.49 21.08 4.91
C ASN A 200 -3.61 20.22 5.87
N LYS A 201 -2.66 20.85 6.57
CA LYS A 201 -1.88 20.20 7.63
C LYS A 201 -2.80 19.61 8.72
N ALA A 202 -2.36 18.51 9.33
CA ALA A 202 -3.11 17.94 10.45
C ALA A 202 -3.20 18.90 11.62
N LYS A 203 -4.39 18.99 12.24
CA LYS A 203 -4.58 19.68 13.51
C LYS A 203 -3.89 18.89 14.62
N VAL A 204 -3.15 19.60 15.47
CA VAL A 204 -2.36 19.00 16.55
C VAL A 204 -3.04 19.28 17.88
N SER A 205 -3.37 18.20 18.61
CA SER A 205 -3.79 18.23 20.01
C SER A 205 -2.61 17.86 20.92
N ARG A 206 -2.58 18.34 22.14
CA ARG A 206 -1.52 18.06 23.11
C ARG A 206 -2.11 17.41 24.36
N THR A 207 -1.32 16.53 25.00
CA THR A 207 -1.66 15.96 26.28
C THR A 207 -1.75 17.04 27.35
N ALA A 208 -2.57 16.82 28.37
CA ALA A 208 -2.77 17.79 29.48
C ALA A 208 -1.53 17.90 30.37
N ALA A 209 -0.86 16.77 30.63
CA ALA A 209 0.34 16.71 31.44
C ALA A 209 1.60 16.53 30.59
N GLU A 210 2.74 16.98 31.11
CA GLU A 210 4.04 16.83 30.49
C GLU A 210 4.51 15.37 30.54
N ASP A 211 5.12 14.90 29.46
CA ASP A 211 5.69 13.56 29.24
C ASP A 211 4.76 12.38 29.62
N THR A 212 3.46 12.64 29.78
CA THR A 212 2.47 11.61 30.10
C THR A 212 1.38 11.55 29.06
N LEU A 213 0.81 10.37 28.90
CA LEU A 213 -0.36 10.12 28.09
C LEU A 213 -1.39 9.38 28.94
N ASP A 214 -2.49 10.04 29.26
CA ASP A 214 -3.57 9.48 30.04
C ASP A 214 -4.78 9.11 29.18
N TYR A 215 -5.64 8.24 29.70
CA TYR A 215 -6.86 7.84 28.98
C TYR A 215 -7.81 9.04 28.75
N ALA A 216 -7.80 10.03 29.64
CA ALA A 216 -8.55 11.27 29.48
C ALA A 216 -8.12 12.07 28.24
N ASP A 217 -6.81 12.05 27.88
CA ASP A 217 -6.30 12.67 26.67
C ASP A 217 -6.83 11.97 25.42
N LEU A 218 -6.93 10.63 25.45
CA LEU A 218 -7.51 9.86 24.35
C LEU A 218 -9.01 10.11 24.19
N LEU A 219 -9.76 10.26 25.28
CA LEU A 219 -11.18 10.61 25.24
C LEU A 219 -11.39 12.00 24.63
N LYS A 220 -10.57 12.99 25.03
CA LYS A 220 -10.59 14.33 24.47
C LYS A 220 -10.26 14.29 22.97
N PHE A 221 -9.21 13.58 22.62
CA PHE A 221 -8.77 13.41 21.22
C PHE A 221 -9.86 12.74 20.37
N TRP A 222 -10.52 11.69 20.88
CA TRP A 222 -11.63 11.03 20.23
C TRP A 222 -12.80 11.99 19.98
N ASN A 223 -13.16 12.82 20.96
CA ASN A 223 -14.27 13.78 20.86
C ASN A 223 -14.00 14.89 19.81
N GLU A 224 -12.74 15.19 19.52
CA GLU A 224 -12.36 16.20 18.52
C GLU A 224 -12.57 15.73 17.06
N PHE A 225 -12.93 14.47 16.82
CA PHE A 225 -13.15 13.93 15.49
C PHE A 225 -14.54 14.23 14.92
N GLU A 226 -15.50 14.69 15.69
CA GLU A 226 -16.81 15.01 15.15
C GLU A 226 -16.72 16.03 13.99
N PRO A 227 -17.38 15.78 12.81
CA PRO A 227 -18.39 14.75 12.52
C PRO A 227 -17.84 13.39 12.06
N TYR A 228 -16.54 13.22 11.99
CA TYR A 228 -15.86 11.97 11.61
C TYR A 228 -15.73 11.03 12.81
N GLN A 229 -15.25 9.81 12.54
CA GLN A 229 -15.04 8.80 13.57
C GLN A 229 -13.56 8.46 13.69
N LEU A 230 -13.04 8.47 14.91
CA LEU A 230 -11.71 7.92 15.17
C LEU A 230 -11.79 6.39 15.11
N ASN A 231 -11.45 5.80 13.97
CA ASN A 231 -11.48 4.35 13.76
C ASN A 231 -10.08 3.72 13.57
N THR A 232 -9.04 4.53 13.40
CA THR A 232 -7.66 4.06 13.26
C THR A 232 -6.71 4.99 14.04
N LEU A 233 -5.81 4.37 14.83
CA LEU A 233 -4.70 5.01 15.54
C LEU A 233 -3.37 4.46 15.05
N LEU A 234 -2.44 5.32 14.68
CA LEU A 234 -1.07 4.98 14.35
C LEU A 234 -0.14 5.46 15.46
N ALA A 235 0.72 4.58 15.95
CA ALA A 235 1.68 4.91 16.99
C ALA A 235 3.06 4.33 16.74
N GLY A 236 4.09 5.07 17.13
CA GLY A 236 5.47 4.63 17.12
C GLY A 236 5.80 3.61 18.21
N ALA A 237 7.02 3.08 18.19
CA ALA A 237 7.48 2.11 19.18
C ALA A 237 7.57 2.68 20.59
N ASP A 238 7.71 3.98 20.73
CA ASP A 238 7.77 4.73 22.00
C ASP A 238 6.37 4.95 22.61
N MET A 239 5.36 5.18 21.77
CA MET A 239 4.00 5.45 22.22
C MET A 239 3.17 4.17 22.41
N MET A 240 3.48 3.08 21.72
CA MET A 240 2.76 1.81 21.87
C MET A 240 2.78 1.27 23.30
N PRO A 241 3.91 1.22 24.05
CA PRO A 241 3.90 0.76 25.42
C PRO A 241 3.06 1.69 26.34
N ARG A 242 3.06 3.01 26.10
CA ARG A 242 2.25 3.96 26.87
C ARG A 242 0.76 3.72 26.62
N LEU A 243 0.34 3.50 25.38
CA LEU A 243 -1.04 3.15 25.04
C LEU A 243 -1.48 1.83 25.66
N LEU A 244 -0.73 0.75 25.43
CA LEU A 244 -1.09 -0.60 25.89
C LEU A 244 -0.88 -0.79 27.38
N GLY A 245 -0.11 0.09 28.05
CA GLY A 245 0.11 0.10 29.51
C GLY A 245 -1.04 0.69 30.31
N MET A 246 -2.00 1.39 29.68
CA MET A 246 -3.16 1.95 30.37
C MET A 246 -4.07 0.83 30.89
N SER A 247 -4.57 0.98 32.12
CA SER A 247 -5.48 0.00 32.75
C SER A 247 -6.73 -0.24 31.91
N GLN A 248 -7.27 0.80 31.30
CA GLN A 248 -8.45 0.73 30.42
C GLN A 248 -8.19 -0.08 29.13
N MET A 249 -6.95 -0.10 28.66
CA MET A 249 -6.55 -0.91 27.50
C MET A 249 -6.31 -2.38 27.87
N GLN A 250 -5.99 -2.66 29.14
CA GLN A 250 -5.71 -4.01 29.64
C GLN A 250 -6.95 -4.73 30.15
N ASP A 251 -8.03 -3.99 30.43
CA ASP A 251 -9.28 -4.57 30.93
C ASP A 251 -10.00 -5.34 29.79
N ALA A 252 -10.13 -6.64 29.97
CA ALA A 252 -10.85 -7.50 29.04
C ALA A 252 -12.33 -7.13 28.87
N ALA A 253 -12.95 -6.52 29.91
CA ALA A 253 -14.33 -6.05 29.85
C ALA A 253 -14.46 -4.74 29.05
N ALA A 254 -13.39 -3.99 28.88
CA ALA A 254 -13.38 -2.72 28.14
C ALA A 254 -13.20 -2.87 26.61
N GLY A 255 -13.18 -4.11 26.07
CA GLY A 255 -13.21 -4.35 24.64
C GLY A 255 -11.88 -4.70 23.99
N LEU A 256 -10.85 -5.07 24.76
CA LEU A 256 -9.63 -5.66 24.17
C LEU A 256 -9.89 -7.09 23.70
N ASP A 257 -10.36 -7.23 22.48
CA ASP A 257 -10.54 -8.51 21.80
C ASP A 257 -9.22 -9.12 21.27
N PHE A 258 -8.08 -8.70 21.85
CA PHE A 258 -6.75 -9.15 21.43
C PHE A 258 -6.57 -10.65 21.63
N HIS A 259 -7.11 -11.19 22.71
CA HIS A 259 -7.00 -12.63 23.03
C HIS A 259 -7.78 -13.53 22.06
N GLY A 260 -8.84 -13.02 21.43
CA GLY A 260 -9.65 -13.79 20.49
C GLY A 260 -9.31 -13.56 19.02
N THR A 261 -8.95 -12.33 18.62
CA THR A 261 -8.82 -11.94 17.20
C THR A 261 -7.40 -11.56 16.79
N GLY A 262 -6.49 -11.36 17.73
CA GLY A 262 -5.14 -10.82 17.45
C GLY A 262 -5.14 -9.35 16.98
N LYS A 263 -6.29 -8.68 16.99
CA LYS A 263 -6.43 -7.28 16.56
C LYS A 263 -6.40 -6.35 17.76
N LEU A 264 -5.52 -5.35 17.73
CA LEU A 264 -5.48 -4.29 18.73
C LEU A 264 -6.57 -3.26 18.43
N ILE A 265 -7.64 -3.27 19.22
CA ILE A 265 -8.74 -2.29 19.15
C ILE A 265 -8.81 -1.60 20.50
N THR A 266 -8.91 -0.26 20.50
CA THR A 266 -9.10 0.50 21.72
C THR A 266 -10.52 0.34 22.27
N PRO A 267 -10.78 0.64 23.57
CA PRO A 267 -12.14 0.72 24.09
C PRO A 267 -13.05 1.70 23.33
N LEU A 268 -12.47 2.64 22.59
CA LEU A 268 -13.18 3.60 21.74
C LEU A 268 -13.45 3.07 20.31
N GLY A 269 -13.15 1.80 20.02
CA GLY A 269 -13.39 1.17 18.72
C GLY A 269 -12.34 1.42 17.64
N ALA A 270 -11.28 2.17 17.94
CA ALA A 270 -10.21 2.45 17.00
C ALA A 270 -9.21 1.28 16.93
N LYS A 271 -8.87 0.85 15.71
CA LYS A 271 -7.79 -0.12 15.44
C LYS A 271 -6.43 0.54 15.71
N VAL A 272 -5.57 -0.10 16.48
CA VAL A 272 -4.23 0.42 16.78
C VAL A 272 -3.21 -0.28 15.87
N LEU A 273 -2.44 0.52 15.14
CA LEU A 273 -1.40 0.08 14.21
C LEU A 273 -0.05 0.63 14.66
N ARG A 274 0.94 -0.27 14.76
CA ARG A 274 2.31 0.11 15.07
C ARG A 274 3.08 0.39 13.79
N THR A 275 3.73 1.56 13.73
CA THR A 275 4.64 1.90 12.65
C THR A 275 5.77 2.81 13.10
N SER A 276 6.96 2.64 12.52
CA SER A 276 8.11 3.50 12.74
C SER A 276 8.04 4.85 12.01
N ALA A 277 7.07 5.03 11.12
CA ALA A 277 6.93 6.24 10.32
C ALA A 277 6.27 7.40 11.10
N VAL A 278 5.60 7.11 12.23
CA VAL A 278 5.05 8.13 13.13
C VAL A 278 6.19 8.77 13.92
N PRO A 279 6.25 10.12 14.00
CA PRO A 279 7.24 10.82 14.81
C PRO A 279 7.17 10.40 16.29
N LYS A 280 8.33 10.47 16.98
CA LYS A 280 8.38 10.19 18.42
C LYS A 280 7.49 11.14 19.19
N GLY A 281 6.85 10.65 20.26
CA GLY A 281 5.94 11.40 21.11
C GLY A 281 4.61 11.75 20.43
N ALA A 282 4.31 11.19 19.26
CA ALA A 282 3.07 11.46 18.54
C ALA A 282 2.23 10.20 18.33
N ILE A 283 0.92 10.40 18.28
CA ILE A 283 -0.08 9.43 17.84
C ILE A 283 -0.89 10.09 16.74
N ILE A 284 -1.08 9.41 15.63
CA ILE A 284 -1.95 9.88 14.56
C ILE A 284 -3.28 9.15 14.66
N GLY A 285 -4.36 9.91 14.75
CA GLY A 285 -5.72 9.40 14.64
C GLY A 285 -6.32 9.76 13.29
N LEU A 286 -7.13 8.87 12.75
CA LEU A 286 -7.81 9.12 11.48
C LEU A 286 -9.13 8.33 11.36
N ASP A 287 -10.03 8.89 10.55
CA ASP A 287 -11.14 8.15 9.98
C ASP A 287 -10.69 7.61 8.62
N ARG A 288 -10.38 6.30 8.58
CA ARG A 288 -9.88 5.64 7.37
C ARG A 288 -10.78 5.81 6.15
N ASN A 289 -12.09 6.06 6.36
CA ASN A 289 -13.06 6.15 5.27
C ASN A 289 -13.05 7.52 4.58
N TYR A 290 -12.43 8.53 5.21
CA TYR A 290 -12.49 9.92 4.77
C TYR A 290 -11.15 10.66 4.76
N ALA A 291 -10.09 10.06 5.33
CA ALA A 291 -8.84 10.78 5.55
C ALA A 291 -7.98 10.91 4.30
N LEU A 292 -7.64 9.80 3.65
CA LEU A 292 -6.55 9.76 2.67
C LEU A 292 -6.95 9.00 1.40
N GLU A 293 -6.61 9.56 0.25
CA GLU A 293 -6.62 8.91 -1.06
C GLU A 293 -5.20 8.51 -1.44
N MET A 294 -5.02 7.28 -1.91
CA MET A 294 -3.78 6.82 -2.55
C MET A 294 -3.92 6.89 -4.06
N VAL A 295 -2.98 7.53 -4.74
CA VAL A 295 -2.92 7.63 -6.20
C VAL A 295 -1.72 6.83 -6.69
N LYS A 296 -1.94 5.91 -7.61
CA LYS A 296 -0.90 5.08 -8.22
C LYS A 296 -0.81 5.33 -9.72
N SER A 297 0.42 5.44 -10.25
CA SER A 297 0.66 5.45 -11.68
C SER A 297 1.26 4.11 -12.10
N GLY A 298 0.38 3.19 -12.48
CA GLY A 298 0.77 1.83 -12.82
C GLY A 298 1.01 0.90 -11.62
N ASP A 299 1.48 -0.31 -11.91
CA ASP A 299 1.88 -1.34 -10.93
C ASP A 299 3.41 -1.32 -10.74
N VAL A 300 3.94 -2.29 -10.00
CA VAL A 300 5.39 -2.49 -9.86
C VAL A 300 6.02 -2.73 -11.23
N MET A 301 6.92 -1.85 -11.63
CA MET A 301 7.70 -1.99 -12.87
C MET A 301 9.05 -2.62 -12.57
N VAL A 302 9.44 -3.60 -13.38
CA VAL A 302 10.75 -4.25 -13.31
C VAL A 302 11.43 -4.16 -14.66
N GLU A 303 12.53 -3.42 -14.70
CA GLU A 303 13.42 -3.34 -15.85
C GLU A 303 14.67 -4.18 -15.57
N TYR A 304 14.99 -5.09 -16.46
CA TYR A 304 16.10 -6.03 -16.31
C TYR A 304 17.14 -5.85 -17.40
N ASP A 305 18.42 -5.84 -17.00
CA ASP A 305 19.55 -5.64 -17.90
C ASP A 305 20.79 -6.45 -17.44
N LYS A 306 21.71 -6.69 -18.36
CA LYS A 306 22.99 -7.37 -18.13
C LYS A 306 24.16 -6.44 -18.43
N ILE A 307 25.07 -6.34 -17.48
CA ILE A 307 26.33 -5.62 -17.66
C ILE A 307 27.42 -6.66 -17.98
N ILE A 308 27.62 -6.90 -19.28
CA ILE A 308 28.43 -8.01 -19.78
C ILE A 308 29.92 -7.86 -19.40
N ASP A 309 30.45 -6.64 -19.46
CA ASP A 309 31.85 -6.31 -19.14
C ASP A 309 32.20 -6.56 -17.67
N ARG A 310 31.21 -6.58 -16.78
CA ARG A 310 31.35 -6.82 -15.33
C ARG A 310 30.74 -8.14 -14.86
N GLN A 311 30.12 -8.89 -15.77
CA GLN A 311 29.39 -10.13 -15.48
C GLN A 311 28.34 -9.95 -14.38
N LEU A 312 27.63 -8.81 -14.41
CA LEU A 312 26.57 -8.48 -13.47
C LEU A 312 25.21 -8.51 -14.15
N GLU A 313 24.22 -8.96 -13.41
CA GLU A 313 22.80 -8.80 -13.72
C GLU A 313 22.21 -7.73 -12.83
N ARG A 314 21.35 -6.88 -13.36
CA ARG A 314 20.66 -5.84 -12.60
C ARG A 314 19.18 -5.80 -12.94
N ALA A 315 18.37 -5.55 -11.92
CA ALA A 315 16.95 -5.32 -12.04
C ALA A 315 16.58 -4.03 -11.31
N ALA A 316 16.04 -3.06 -12.05
CA ALA A 316 15.46 -1.86 -11.46
C ALA A 316 14.00 -2.14 -11.13
N ILE A 317 13.65 -2.07 -9.86
CA ILE A 317 12.30 -2.27 -9.36
C ILE A 317 11.77 -0.91 -8.95
N THR A 318 10.70 -0.43 -9.58
CA THR A 318 10.15 0.91 -9.34
C THR A 318 8.64 0.90 -9.22
N THR A 319 8.14 1.83 -8.39
CA THR A 319 6.71 2.12 -8.22
C THR A 319 6.52 3.63 -8.21
N ILE A 320 5.35 4.10 -8.62
CA ILE A 320 5.00 5.53 -8.59
C ILE A 320 3.68 5.66 -7.84
N SER A 321 3.71 6.41 -6.75
CA SER A 321 2.52 6.67 -5.94
C SER A 321 2.56 8.06 -5.30
N GLY A 322 1.39 8.56 -4.92
CA GLY A 322 1.22 9.80 -4.19
C GLY A 322 -0.01 9.71 -3.29
N TYR A 323 -0.19 10.71 -2.44
CA TYR A 323 -1.27 10.75 -1.47
C TYR A 323 -1.92 12.13 -1.46
N ALA A 324 -3.22 12.15 -1.25
CA ALA A 324 -4.00 13.38 -1.07
C ALA A 324 -4.93 13.23 0.14
N LYS A 325 -5.09 14.31 0.90
CA LYS A 325 -6.11 14.36 1.97
C LYS A 325 -7.46 14.62 1.33
N ILE A 326 -8.46 13.79 1.64
CA ILE A 326 -9.83 13.96 1.15
C ILE A 326 -10.51 15.04 1.99
N PHE A 327 -10.60 14.84 3.31
CA PHE A 327 -11.14 15.81 4.25
C PHE A 327 -10.11 16.14 5.32
N GLU A 328 -9.92 17.43 5.58
CA GLU A 328 -8.91 17.93 6.49
C GLU A 328 -9.10 17.40 7.93
N ASP A 329 -10.32 17.49 8.45
CA ASP A 329 -10.66 17.12 9.82
C ASP A 329 -10.79 15.60 10.06
N ALA A 330 -10.71 14.79 9.00
CA ALA A 330 -10.73 13.33 9.11
C ALA A 330 -9.39 12.73 9.61
N SER A 331 -8.37 13.56 9.82
CA SER A 331 -7.10 13.16 10.43
C SER A 331 -6.56 14.21 11.38
N ARG A 332 -6.03 13.77 12.53
CA ARG A 332 -5.48 14.64 13.59
C ARG A 332 -4.25 13.99 14.22
N VAL A 333 -3.47 14.78 14.93
CA VAL A 333 -2.28 14.33 15.64
C VAL A 333 -2.41 14.67 17.12
N LEU A 334 -2.17 13.70 17.98
CA LEU A 334 -1.99 13.89 19.41
C LEU A 334 -0.50 13.83 19.72
N THR A 335 0.07 14.90 20.27
CA THR A 335 1.47 14.95 20.71
C THR A 335 1.54 14.99 22.22
N VAL A 336 2.49 14.24 22.78
CA VAL A 336 2.84 14.34 24.18
C VAL A 336 3.57 15.67 24.39
N ASN A 337 3.11 16.45 25.37
CA ASN A 337 3.79 17.68 25.76
C ASN A 337 5.22 17.35 26.20
N ALA A 338 6.21 17.83 25.48
CA ALA A 338 7.59 17.77 25.95
C ALA A 338 7.74 18.77 27.11
N GLY A 339 8.20 18.31 28.26
CA GLY A 339 8.66 19.23 29.30
C GLY A 339 9.81 20.09 28.75
N GLU A 340 9.79 21.39 29.10
CA GLU A 340 10.89 22.32 28.79
C GLU A 340 12.22 21.88 29.37
#